data_d6a7cb9c813b047c39b89a87816d1be4
#
_entry.id   d6a7cb9c813b047c39b89a87816d1be4
#
_cell.length_a   1.000
_cell.length_b   1.000
_cell.length_c   1.000
_cell.angle_alpha   90.00
_cell.angle_beta   90.00
_cell.angle_gamma   90.00
#
_symmetry.space_group_name_H-M   'P 1'
#
loop_
_entity.id
_entity.type
_entity.pdbx_description
1 polymer ?
#
loop_
_entity_poly.entity_id
_entity_poly.type
_entity_poly.pdbx_seq_one_letter_code
_entity_poly.pdbx_strand_id
1 'polypeptide(L)'
;IIDYQTAVFDANVAEKGSAANFLSSFEYNYYNPLFQLYLDQANGDITSGEVNATLRQWRNNDYYKEYRDNAWRTAITQRYNVTVSQKAGNSNHLLSFNYEKDSQRVISGKSNKISLYYKSNYAVTNWLNLNAGVDVRMGRSYTPNSGYTSYTLQQRYERILDADGNHYTSPYVNVDTSPSYNGSVVRKAEGVSPYRTFGFNVLDALEESITKSHDVSIRPFVSLQARFLKMFKYNFMYQYEWNKGKSE
;
A
#
# COMPACT_ATOMS: atom_id res chain seq x y z
N ILE A 1 26.31 4.71 8.79
CA ILE A 1 25.50 3.74 9.55
C ILE A 1 26.35 2.52 9.93
N ILE A 2 26.99 1.86 8.97
CA ILE A 2 27.82 0.67 9.23
C ILE A 2 28.83 0.94 10.35
N ASP A 3 29.65 1.97 10.25
CA ASP A 3 30.70 2.28 11.24
C ASP A 3 30.10 2.58 12.63
N TYR A 4 28.93 3.24 12.69
CA TYR A 4 28.21 3.46 13.94
C TYR A 4 27.70 2.15 14.55
N GLN A 5 27.07 1.28 13.75
CA GLN A 5 26.59 -0.01 14.24
C GLN A 5 27.74 -0.95 14.64
N THR A 6 28.88 -0.90 13.94
CA THR A 6 30.09 -1.60 14.33
C THR A 6 30.56 -1.15 15.71
N ALA A 7 30.65 0.16 15.93
CA ALA A 7 31.07 0.69 17.24
C ALA A 7 30.10 0.29 18.39
N VAL A 8 28.79 0.27 18.09
CA VAL A 8 27.77 -0.21 19.04
C VAL A 8 27.95 -1.69 19.31
N PHE A 9 28.21 -2.51 18.29
CA PHE A 9 28.47 -3.93 18.46
C PHE A 9 29.69 -4.16 19.33
N ASP A 10 30.82 -3.53 19.03
CA ASP A 10 32.07 -3.66 19.76
C ASP A 10 31.93 -3.27 21.24
N ALA A 11 31.23 -2.16 21.53
CA ALA A 11 30.97 -1.72 22.91
C ALA A 11 30.14 -2.76 23.69
N ASN A 12 29.10 -3.33 23.06
CA ASN A 12 28.28 -4.35 23.70
C ASN A 12 29.04 -5.68 23.90
N VAL A 13 29.86 -6.06 22.92
CA VAL A 13 30.73 -7.25 23.06
C VAL A 13 31.71 -7.07 24.20
N ALA A 14 32.30 -5.87 24.34
CA ALA A 14 33.19 -5.57 25.47
C ALA A 14 32.46 -5.65 26.81
N GLU A 15 31.22 -5.20 26.89
CA GLU A 15 30.42 -5.30 28.13
C GLU A 15 30.00 -6.73 28.45
N LYS A 16 29.58 -7.51 27.44
CA LYS A 16 29.05 -8.88 27.62
C LYS A 16 30.12 -9.97 27.54
N GLY A 17 31.36 -9.61 27.24
CA GLY A 17 32.52 -10.50 27.17
C GLY A 17 32.65 -11.32 25.88
N SER A 18 31.58 -11.46 25.07
CA SER A 18 31.63 -12.10 23.74
C SER A 18 30.48 -11.71 22.85
N ALA A 19 30.67 -11.87 21.53
CA ALA A 19 29.59 -11.67 20.55
C ALA A 19 28.41 -12.61 20.77
N ALA A 20 28.68 -13.88 21.10
CA ALA A 20 27.63 -14.85 21.41
C ALA A 20 26.80 -14.46 22.63
N ASN A 21 27.46 -14.01 23.71
CA ASN A 21 26.76 -13.53 24.91
C ASN A 21 25.94 -12.28 24.63
N PHE A 22 26.47 -11.35 23.85
CA PHE A 22 25.77 -10.15 23.48
C PHE A 22 24.48 -10.49 22.69
N LEU A 23 24.59 -11.31 21.68
CA LEU A 23 23.45 -11.63 20.81
C LEU A 23 22.45 -12.59 21.48
N SER A 24 22.88 -13.44 22.40
CA SER A 24 21.97 -14.26 23.21
C SER A 24 21.22 -13.46 24.27
N SER A 25 21.76 -12.32 24.71
CA SER A 25 21.11 -11.42 25.66
C SER A 25 20.06 -10.49 25.02
N PHE A 26 19.98 -10.44 23.70
CA PHE A 26 18.92 -9.72 23.01
C PHE A 26 17.61 -10.48 23.19
N GLU A 27 16.79 -9.99 24.08
CA GLU A 27 15.41 -10.47 24.27
C GLU A 27 14.50 -10.13 23.06
N TYR A 28 15.06 -9.47 22.06
CA TYR A 28 14.34 -8.96 20.91
C TYR A 28 14.81 -9.61 19.61
N ASN A 29 13.86 -10.06 18.84
CA ASN A 29 14.04 -10.57 17.49
C ASN A 29 14.44 -9.49 16.47
N TYR A 30 15.08 -8.43 16.92
CA TYR A 30 15.58 -7.42 16.03
C TYR A 30 16.83 -7.94 15.34
N TYR A 31 16.63 -8.43 14.14
CA TYR A 31 17.70 -8.95 13.34
C TYR A 31 18.47 -7.80 12.67
N ASN A 32 19.72 -7.62 13.06
CA ASN A 32 20.62 -6.67 12.41
C ASN A 32 21.61 -7.46 11.55
N PRO A 33 21.60 -7.30 10.21
CA PRO A 33 22.51 -8.03 9.31
C PRO A 33 23.98 -7.88 9.67
N LEU A 34 24.39 -6.70 10.12
CA LEU A 34 25.77 -6.43 10.53
C LEU A 34 26.16 -7.23 11.77
N PHE A 35 25.27 -7.30 12.75
CA PHE A 35 25.53 -8.08 13.98
C PHE A 35 25.61 -9.56 13.68
N GLN A 36 24.79 -10.07 12.77
CA GLN A 36 24.88 -11.46 12.33
C GLN A 36 26.16 -11.74 11.58
N LEU A 37 26.62 -10.82 10.74
CA LEU A 37 27.88 -10.94 10.02
C LEU A 37 29.06 -11.11 11.01
N TYR A 38 29.07 -10.32 12.06
CA TYR A 38 30.08 -10.42 13.12
C TYR A 38 29.95 -11.68 14.01
N LEU A 39 28.71 -12.13 14.23
CA LEU A 39 28.49 -13.40 14.93
C LEU A 39 28.99 -14.58 14.10
N ASP A 40 28.69 -14.61 12.79
CA ASP A 40 29.17 -15.66 11.89
C ASP A 40 30.71 -15.71 11.88
N GLN A 41 31.36 -14.54 11.93
CA GLN A 41 32.81 -14.44 12.07
C GLN A 41 33.29 -14.98 13.44
N ALA A 42 32.63 -14.60 14.53
CA ALA A 42 33.01 -15.07 15.88
C ALA A 42 32.83 -16.58 16.06
N ASN A 43 31.86 -17.17 15.35
CA ASN A 43 31.62 -18.60 15.30
C ASN A 43 32.63 -19.36 14.39
N GLY A 44 33.38 -18.64 13.54
CA GLY A 44 34.27 -19.22 12.57
C GLY A 44 33.62 -19.69 11.28
N ASP A 45 32.34 -19.32 11.06
CA ASP A 45 31.60 -19.67 9.86
C ASP A 45 32.08 -18.88 8.63
N ILE A 46 32.62 -17.67 8.85
CA ILE A 46 33.23 -16.81 7.84
C ILE A 46 34.55 -16.19 8.34
N THR A 47 35.40 -15.83 7.40
CA THR A 47 36.70 -15.22 7.68
C THR A 47 36.61 -13.69 7.83
N SER A 48 37.60 -13.08 8.48
CA SER A 48 37.73 -11.60 8.51
C SER A 48 37.84 -10.97 7.11
N GLY A 49 38.42 -11.72 6.15
CA GLY A 49 38.51 -11.29 4.76
C GLY A 49 37.13 -11.16 4.10
N GLU A 50 36.24 -12.14 4.32
CA GLU A 50 34.88 -12.16 3.83
C GLU A 50 34.02 -11.08 4.48
N VAL A 51 34.15 -10.87 5.80
CA VAL A 51 33.50 -9.75 6.50
C VAL A 51 33.88 -8.43 5.85
N ASN A 52 35.20 -8.17 5.67
CA ASN A 52 35.65 -6.92 5.06
C ASN A 52 35.21 -6.75 3.62
N ALA A 53 35.09 -7.84 2.85
CA ALA A 53 34.54 -7.82 1.48
C ALA A 53 33.06 -7.43 1.48
N THR A 54 32.28 -8.07 2.34
CA THR A 54 30.84 -7.78 2.54
C THR A 54 30.60 -6.33 2.97
N LEU A 55 31.35 -5.83 3.94
CA LEU A 55 31.22 -4.46 4.40
C LEU A 55 31.58 -3.44 3.32
N ARG A 56 32.58 -3.73 2.47
CA ARG A 56 32.89 -2.88 1.30
C ARG A 56 31.74 -2.85 0.31
N GLN A 57 31.13 -3.99 0.04
CA GLN A 57 29.96 -4.07 -0.83
C GLN A 57 28.79 -3.27 -0.24
N TRP A 58 28.48 -3.48 1.02
CA TRP A 58 27.36 -2.81 1.69
C TRP A 58 27.50 -1.29 1.76
N ARG A 59 28.73 -0.75 1.86
CA ARG A 59 28.97 0.70 1.81
C ARG A 59 28.58 1.36 0.49
N ASN A 60 28.49 0.58 -0.59
CA ASN A 60 28.08 1.07 -1.90
C ASN A 60 26.57 0.96 -2.15
N ASN A 61 25.84 0.27 -1.28
CA ASN A 61 24.40 0.10 -1.39
C ASN A 61 23.66 1.32 -0.80
N ASP A 62 22.51 1.64 -1.34
CA ASP A 62 21.58 2.60 -0.79
C ASP A 62 20.13 2.10 -0.98
N TYR A 63 19.66 1.32 -0.02
CA TYR A 63 18.31 0.76 -0.01
C TYR A 63 17.23 1.83 -0.21
N TYR A 64 17.41 3.02 0.38
CA TYR A 64 16.41 4.09 0.29
C TYR A 64 16.31 4.65 -1.12
N LYS A 65 17.45 4.74 -1.81
CA LYS A 65 17.48 5.13 -3.21
C LYS A 65 16.84 4.05 -4.08
N GLU A 66 17.21 2.79 -3.90
CA GLU A 66 16.63 1.67 -4.66
C GLU A 66 15.12 1.55 -4.44
N TYR A 67 14.64 1.70 -3.19
CA TYR A 67 13.22 1.70 -2.89
C TYR A 67 12.49 2.82 -3.63
N ARG A 68 13.01 4.03 -3.58
CA ARG A 68 12.41 5.17 -4.27
C ARG A 68 12.35 4.97 -5.78
N ASP A 69 13.42 4.43 -6.34
CA ASP A 69 13.57 4.30 -7.78
C ASP A 69 12.74 3.11 -8.34
N ASN A 70 12.44 2.10 -7.54
CA ASN A 70 11.74 0.88 -7.98
C ASN A 70 10.33 0.73 -7.40
N ALA A 71 10.07 1.15 -6.16
CA ALA A 71 8.77 1.02 -5.51
C ALA A 71 7.87 2.25 -5.69
N TRP A 72 8.43 3.39 -6.10
CA TRP A 72 7.67 4.61 -6.33
C TRP A 72 7.62 4.99 -7.81
N ARG A 73 6.51 5.60 -8.16
CA ARG A 73 6.27 6.22 -9.48
C ARG A 73 5.60 7.57 -9.31
N THR A 74 5.54 8.33 -10.38
CA THR A 74 4.72 9.55 -10.41
C THR A 74 3.25 9.16 -10.25
N ALA A 75 2.59 9.72 -9.25
CA ALA A 75 1.15 9.57 -9.08
C ALA A 75 0.43 10.35 -10.19
N ILE A 76 -0.52 9.71 -10.86
CA ILE A 76 -1.27 10.30 -11.97
C ILE A 76 -2.74 10.04 -11.75
N THR A 77 -3.53 11.12 -11.70
CA THR A 77 -4.99 11.04 -11.70
C THR A 77 -5.53 11.57 -13.02
N GLN A 78 -6.31 10.75 -13.71
CA GLN A 78 -7.01 11.09 -14.95
C GLN A 78 -8.51 11.16 -14.67
N ARG A 79 -9.14 12.25 -15.07
CA ARG A 79 -10.59 12.46 -14.93
C ARG A 79 -11.19 12.82 -16.25
N TYR A 80 -12.26 12.14 -16.59
CA TYR A 80 -13.05 12.38 -17.78
C TYR A 80 -14.49 12.63 -17.35
N ASN A 81 -15.04 13.75 -17.76
CA ASN A 81 -16.42 14.13 -17.48
C ASN A 81 -17.14 14.46 -18.77
N VAL A 82 -18.31 13.88 -18.96
CA VAL A 82 -19.23 14.21 -20.04
C VAL A 82 -20.60 14.49 -19.44
N THR A 83 -21.12 15.68 -19.69
CA THR A 83 -22.45 16.07 -19.24
C THR A 83 -23.28 16.51 -20.42
N VAL A 84 -24.47 15.93 -20.56
CA VAL A 84 -25.45 16.27 -21.55
C VAL A 84 -26.70 16.78 -20.86
N SER A 85 -27.22 17.91 -21.31
CA SER A 85 -28.48 18.44 -20.84
C SER A 85 -29.41 18.68 -22.01
N GLN A 86 -30.68 18.36 -21.83
CA GLN A 86 -31.71 18.54 -22.82
C GLN A 86 -32.99 19.08 -22.19
N LYS A 87 -33.61 20.02 -22.86
CA LYS A 87 -34.96 20.47 -22.55
C LYS A 87 -35.94 19.89 -23.56
N ALA A 88 -37.00 19.26 -23.06
CA ALA A 88 -38.08 18.68 -23.89
C ALA A 88 -39.42 19.07 -23.28
N GLY A 89 -40.11 20.02 -23.91
CA GLY A 89 -41.36 20.56 -23.39
C GLY A 89 -41.22 21.12 -21.98
N ASN A 90 -41.96 20.54 -21.02
CA ASN A 90 -41.96 20.92 -19.62
C ASN A 90 -40.91 20.17 -18.79
N SER A 91 -40.05 19.40 -19.43
CA SER A 91 -39.01 18.63 -18.73
C SER A 91 -37.61 19.11 -19.09
N ASN A 92 -36.72 19.06 -18.10
CA ASN A 92 -35.27 19.23 -18.25
C ASN A 92 -34.58 17.96 -17.80
N HIS A 93 -33.73 17.41 -18.63
CA HIS A 93 -32.96 16.22 -18.38
C HIS A 93 -31.48 16.57 -18.29
N LEU A 94 -30.80 15.95 -17.38
CA LEU A 94 -29.34 16.07 -17.24
C LEU A 94 -28.77 14.66 -17.02
N LEU A 95 -27.80 14.30 -17.83
CA LEU A 95 -27.03 13.09 -17.72
C LEU A 95 -25.56 13.47 -17.58
N SER A 96 -24.90 13.01 -16.52
CA SER A 96 -23.47 13.22 -16.31
C SER A 96 -22.80 11.88 -16.11
N PHE A 97 -21.75 11.65 -16.88
CA PHE A 97 -20.86 10.50 -16.75
C PHE A 97 -19.48 10.98 -16.32
N ASN A 98 -18.92 10.35 -15.29
CA ASN A 98 -17.57 10.60 -14.83
C ASN A 98 -16.79 9.30 -14.77
N TYR A 99 -15.57 9.33 -15.28
CA TYR A 99 -14.58 8.28 -15.12
C TYR A 99 -13.33 8.87 -14.49
N GLU A 100 -12.88 8.27 -13.41
CA GLU A 100 -11.62 8.62 -12.74
C GLU A 100 -10.73 7.39 -12.69
N LYS A 101 -9.49 7.54 -13.12
CA LYS A 101 -8.41 6.57 -12.98
C LYS A 101 -7.29 7.19 -12.19
N ASP A 102 -6.93 6.56 -11.09
CA ASP A 102 -5.85 6.99 -10.22
C ASP A 102 -4.76 5.93 -10.16
N SER A 103 -3.52 6.37 -10.37
CA SER A 103 -2.30 5.59 -10.17
C SER A 103 -1.55 6.22 -9.03
N GLN A 104 -1.48 5.52 -7.90
CA GLN A 104 -0.84 6.01 -6.69
C GLN A 104 0.69 6.01 -6.83
N ARG A 105 1.35 6.68 -5.90
CA ARG A 105 2.81 6.76 -5.87
C ARG A 105 3.48 5.40 -5.71
N VAL A 106 2.92 4.51 -4.89
CA VAL A 106 3.41 3.13 -4.75
C VAL A 106 2.96 2.31 -5.96
N ILE A 107 3.87 1.52 -6.53
CA ILE A 107 3.70 0.85 -7.83
C ILE A 107 2.42 0.02 -7.97
N SER A 108 1.99 -0.67 -6.92
CA SER A 108 0.79 -1.54 -6.93
C SER A 108 -0.51 -0.79 -6.64
N GLY A 109 -0.42 0.44 -6.12
CA GLY A 109 -1.60 1.22 -5.75
C GLY A 109 -2.30 1.82 -6.97
N LYS A 110 -3.59 1.51 -7.15
CA LYS A 110 -4.42 2.06 -8.24
C LYS A 110 -5.89 2.04 -7.88
N SER A 111 -6.65 2.95 -8.45
CA SER A 111 -8.11 2.89 -8.37
C SER A 111 -8.78 3.38 -9.65
N ASN A 112 -9.98 2.86 -9.89
CA ASN A 112 -10.85 3.31 -10.96
C ASN A 112 -12.24 3.57 -10.38
N LYS A 113 -12.86 4.70 -10.76
CA LYS A 113 -14.21 5.06 -10.35
C LYS A 113 -15.03 5.46 -11.57
N ILE A 114 -16.23 4.96 -11.63
CA ILE A 114 -17.24 5.35 -12.61
C ILE A 114 -18.42 5.92 -11.85
N SER A 115 -18.92 7.06 -12.28
CA SER A 115 -20.15 7.65 -11.75
C SER A 115 -21.08 8.02 -12.89
N LEU A 116 -22.33 7.64 -12.76
CA LEU A 116 -23.41 8.02 -13.65
C LEU A 116 -24.48 8.75 -12.84
N TYR A 117 -24.74 9.99 -13.18
CA TYR A 117 -25.78 10.78 -12.55
C TYR A 117 -26.82 11.16 -13.60
N TYR A 118 -28.07 10.79 -13.36
CA TYR A 118 -29.20 11.23 -14.16
C TYR A 118 -30.20 11.97 -13.30
N LYS A 119 -30.69 13.08 -13.81
CA LYS A 119 -31.74 13.87 -13.16
C LYS A 119 -32.74 14.37 -14.23
N SER A 120 -34.01 14.24 -13.94
CA SER A 120 -35.11 14.84 -14.69
C SER A 120 -35.92 15.78 -13.80
N ASN A 121 -36.14 16.98 -14.26
CA ASN A 121 -37.05 17.94 -13.65
C ASN A 121 -38.25 18.09 -14.57
N TYR A 122 -39.44 17.87 -14.06
CA TYR A 122 -40.71 17.97 -14.83
C TYR A 122 -41.64 18.97 -14.15
N ALA A 123 -41.99 20.04 -14.87
CA ALA A 123 -43.03 20.99 -14.48
C ALA A 123 -44.38 20.39 -14.80
N VAL A 124 -44.99 19.69 -13.82
CA VAL A 124 -46.30 19.04 -13.98
C VAL A 124 -47.38 20.10 -14.23
N THR A 125 -47.33 21.17 -13.44
CA THR A 125 -48.16 22.37 -13.55
C THR A 125 -47.35 23.59 -13.14
N ASN A 126 -47.95 24.79 -13.25
CA ASN A 126 -47.30 26.03 -12.80
C ASN A 126 -47.03 26.07 -11.30
N TRP A 127 -47.67 25.21 -10.51
CA TRP A 127 -47.55 25.14 -9.07
C TRP A 127 -46.90 23.86 -8.57
N LEU A 128 -46.71 22.83 -9.45
CA LEU A 128 -46.18 21.53 -9.07
C LEU A 128 -45.00 21.15 -9.97
N ASN A 129 -43.84 20.92 -9.35
CA ASN A 129 -42.65 20.39 -9.98
C ASN A 129 -42.27 19.04 -9.36
N LEU A 130 -41.93 18.11 -10.23
CA LEU A 130 -41.40 16.79 -9.89
C LEU A 130 -39.94 16.71 -10.32
N ASN A 131 -39.07 16.28 -9.42
CA ASN A 131 -37.70 15.94 -9.77
C ASN A 131 -37.48 14.46 -9.43
N ALA A 132 -36.87 13.74 -10.35
CA ALA A 132 -36.47 12.36 -10.13
C ALA A 132 -35.09 12.12 -10.74
N GLY A 133 -34.35 11.23 -10.14
CA GLY A 133 -33.01 10.90 -10.63
C GLY A 133 -32.39 9.72 -9.95
N VAL A 134 -31.20 9.39 -10.40
CA VAL A 134 -30.39 8.32 -9.85
C VAL A 134 -28.91 8.71 -9.93
N ASP A 135 -28.18 8.39 -8.87
CA ASP A 135 -26.72 8.47 -8.80
C ASP A 135 -26.21 7.03 -8.66
N VAL A 136 -25.42 6.57 -9.62
CA VAL A 136 -24.79 5.25 -9.62
C VAL A 136 -23.30 5.45 -9.58
N ARG A 137 -22.63 4.80 -8.63
CA ARG A 137 -21.18 4.82 -8.48
C ARG A 137 -20.64 3.41 -8.40
N MET A 138 -19.56 3.17 -9.09
CA MET A 138 -18.81 1.91 -9.06
C MET A 138 -17.33 2.23 -8.86
N GLY A 139 -16.72 1.59 -7.88
CA GLY A 139 -15.31 1.74 -7.57
C GLY A 139 -14.59 0.41 -7.57
N ARG A 140 -13.33 0.45 -7.97
CA ARG A 140 -12.36 -0.62 -7.78
C ARG A 140 -11.06 -0.01 -7.28
N SER A 141 -10.52 -0.53 -6.18
CA SER A 141 -9.22 -0.10 -5.70
C SER A 141 -8.32 -1.29 -5.38
N TYR A 142 -7.05 -1.07 -5.57
CA TYR A 142 -5.95 -1.97 -5.22
C TYR A 142 -5.04 -1.17 -4.30
N THR A 143 -4.99 -1.56 -3.04
CA THR A 143 -4.25 -0.84 -2.00
C THR A 143 -3.15 -1.74 -1.48
N PRO A 144 -1.87 -1.42 -1.69
CA PRO A 144 -0.77 -2.17 -1.13
C PRO A 144 -0.81 -2.10 0.39
N ASN A 145 -0.34 -3.16 1.04
CA ASN A 145 -0.24 -3.21 2.49
C ASN A 145 0.66 -2.08 3.00
N SER A 146 0.14 -1.26 3.91
CA SER A 146 0.83 -0.09 4.46
C SER A 146 2.14 -0.45 5.18
N GLY A 147 2.27 -1.68 5.70
CA GLY A 147 3.49 -2.19 6.29
C GLY A 147 4.68 -2.20 5.34
N TYR A 148 4.46 -2.30 4.03
CA TYR A 148 5.52 -2.35 3.01
C TYR A 148 5.70 -1.04 2.24
N THR A 149 4.92 -0.02 2.53
CA THR A 149 5.00 1.27 1.83
C THR A 149 6.08 2.22 2.35
N SER A 150 6.84 1.80 3.37
CA SER A 150 7.93 2.56 3.95
C SER A 150 9.29 2.10 3.44
N TYR A 151 10.15 3.06 3.08
CA TYR A 151 11.54 2.81 2.73
C TYR A 151 12.43 2.52 3.95
N THR A 152 11.87 2.50 5.17
CA THR A 152 12.60 2.24 6.42
C THR A 152 12.49 0.81 6.90
N LEU A 153 11.95 -0.09 6.08
CA LEU A 153 11.74 -1.49 6.44
C LEU A 153 13.05 -2.27 6.64
N GLN A 154 14.09 -1.90 5.92
CA GLN A 154 15.38 -2.56 5.95
C GLN A 154 16.51 -1.58 6.24
N GLN A 155 17.69 -2.11 6.50
CA GLN A 155 18.87 -1.29 6.75
C GLN A 155 19.31 -0.59 5.47
N ARG A 156 19.85 0.62 5.62
CA ARG A 156 20.23 1.44 4.47
C ARG A 156 21.27 0.78 3.55
N TYR A 157 22.10 -0.09 4.07
CA TYR A 157 23.12 -0.82 3.33
C TYR A 157 22.64 -2.12 2.70
N GLU A 158 21.39 -2.51 2.89
CA GLU A 158 20.78 -3.61 2.17
C GLU A 158 20.42 -3.20 0.74
N ARG A 159 19.91 -4.09 -0.06
CA ARG A 159 19.49 -3.83 -1.43
C ARG A 159 18.22 -4.56 -1.80
N ILE A 160 17.53 -4.06 -2.82
CA ILE A 160 16.26 -4.61 -3.33
C ILE A 160 16.51 -5.43 -4.59
N LEU A 161 17.49 -5.03 -5.40
CA LEU A 161 17.84 -5.71 -6.64
C LEU A 161 19.26 -6.30 -6.55
N ASP A 162 19.48 -7.42 -7.22
CA ASP A 162 20.82 -7.97 -7.44
C ASP A 162 21.59 -7.20 -8.54
N ALA A 163 22.78 -7.65 -8.90
CA ALA A 163 23.61 -7.03 -9.92
C ALA A 163 23.00 -7.13 -11.33
N ASP A 164 22.15 -8.09 -11.57
CA ASP A 164 21.50 -8.36 -12.85
C ASP A 164 20.11 -7.68 -12.92
N GLY A 165 19.69 -6.99 -11.86
CA GLY A 165 18.41 -6.30 -11.77
C GLY A 165 17.22 -7.18 -11.36
N ASN A 166 17.47 -8.43 -10.92
CA ASN A 166 16.43 -9.27 -10.37
C ASN A 166 16.15 -8.91 -8.91
N HIS A 167 14.99 -9.29 -8.40
CA HIS A 167 14.64 -9.08 -7.01
C HIS A 167 15.60 -9.83 -6.09
N TYR A 168 16.33 -9.07 -5.27
CA TYR A 168 17.22 -9.63 -4.27
C TYR A 168 16.44 -9.99 -3.01
N THR A 169 16.45 -11.26 -2.69
CA THR A 169 15.79 -11.75 -1.48
C THR A 169 16.76 -11.64 -0.30
N SER A 170 16.50 -10.68 0.58
CA SER A 170 17.32 -10.52 1.78
C SER A 170 17.00 -11.65 2.77
N PRO A 171 18.00 -12.42 3.21
CA PRO A 171 17.83 -13.43 4.26
C PRO A 171 17.70 -12.80 5.66
N TYR A 172 17.83 -11.48 5.77
CA TYR A 172 17.92 -10.74 7.01
C TYR A 172 16.67 -9.92 7.28
N VAL A 173 15.49 -10.52 7.18
CA VAL A 173 14.28 -9.76 7.45
C VAL A 173 13.65 -10.16 8.76
N ASN A 174 13.34 -9.17 9.53
CA ASN A 174 12.42 -9.30 10.64
C ASN A 174 10.98 -9.19 10.11
N VAL A 175 10.46 -10.29 9.57
CA VAL A 175 9.08 -10.35 9.06
C VAL A 175 8.10 -10.57 10.19
N ASP A 176 8.58 -11.07 11.32
CA ASP A 176 7.78 -11.38 12.49
C ASP A 176 8.46 -10.83 13.73
N THR A 177 7.72 -10.09 14.53
CA THR A 177 8.10 -9.66 15.86
C THR A 177 7.97 -10.78 16.90
N SER A 178 7.69 -12.01 16.47
CA SER A 178 7.58 -13.18 17.34
C SER A 178 8.92 -13.55 17.97
N PRO A 179 8.96 -13.81 19.27
CA PRO A 179 10.16 -14.25 19.98
C PRO A 179 10.82 -15.51 19.42
N SER A 180 10.09 -16.27 18.59
CA SER A 180 10.57 -17.54 18.01
C SER A 180 11.36 -17.38 16.72
N TYR A 181 11.33 -16.19 16.09
CA TYR A 181 11.99 -15.99 14.81
C TYR A 181 13.47 -15.70 14.99
N ASN A 182 14.30 -16.64 14.62
CA ASN A 182 15.75 -16.51 14.61
C ASN A 182 16.28 -16.63 13.17
N GLY A 183 16.82 -15.56 12.63
CA GLY A 183 17.33 -15.50 11.27
C GLY A 183 18.40 -16.56 10.95
N SER A 184 19.23 -16.97 11.93
CA SER A 184 20.21 -18.03 11.73
C SER A 184 19.55 -19.41 11.56
N VAL A 185 18.45 -19.67 12.28
CA VAL A 185 17.67 -20.90 12.14
C VAL A 185 16.96 -20.94 10.78
N VAL A 186 16.40 -19.80 10.38
CA VAL A 186 15.75 -19.66 9.06
C VAL A 186 16.74 -19.93 7.94
N ARG A 187 17.95 -19.37 7.98
CA ARG A 187 18.99 -19.62 6.98
C ARG A 187 19.43 -21.09 6.93
N LYS A 188 19.52 -21.75 8.06
CA LYS A 188 19.82 -23.19 8.12
C LYS A 188 18.73 -24.06 7.50
N ALA A 189 17.48 -23.61 7.53
CA ALA A 189 16.35 -24.28 6.92
C ALA A 189 16.15 -23.92 5.42
N GLU A 190 16.85 -22.88 4.93
CA GLU A 190 16.75 -22.42 3.56
C GLU A 190 17.26 -23.51 2.59
N GLY A 191 16.50 -23.76 1.54
CA GLY A 191 16.78 -24.83 0.58
C GLY A 191 16.34 -26.22 1.03
N VAL A 192 15.91 -26.43 2.27
CA VAL A 192 15.36 -27.68 2.77
C VAL A 192 13.87 -27.77 2.45
N SER A 193 13.45 -28.86 1.82
CA SER A 193 12.00 -29.07 1.54
C SER A 193 11.20 -29.22 2.85
N PRO A 194 10.02 -28.58 2.98
CA PRO A 194 9.27 -27.81 1.97
C PRO A 194 9.72 -26.34 1.81
N TYR A 195 10.71 -25.90 2.54
CA TYR A 195 11.13 -24.49 2.59
C TYR A 195 12.16 -24.24 1.48
N ARG A 196 11.90 -23.25 0.64
CA ARG A 196 12.80 -22.87 -0.46
C ARG A 196 13.59 -21.61 -0.12
N THR A 197 12.91 -20.62 0.43
CA THR A 197 13.49 -19.37 0.90
C THR A 197 12.61 -18.76 1.96
N PHE A 198 13.22 -18.11 2.92
CA PHE A 198 12.55 -17.32 3.96
C PHE A 198 12.85 -15.83 3.84
N GLY A 199 13.57 -15.47 2.79
CA GLY A 199 13.95 -14.09 2.58
C GLY A 199 12.77 -13.22 2.17
N PHE A 200 13.03 -11.93 2.12
CA PHE A 200 12.05 -10.89 1.84
C PHE A 200 12.54 -9.99 0.71
N ASN A 201 11.65 -9.65 -0.18
CA ASN A 201 11.81 -8.55 -1.10
C ASN A 201 10.60 -7.63 -1.01
N VAL A 202 10.83 -6.34 -0.83
CA VAL A 202 9.74 -5.37 -0.65
C VAL A 202 8.91 -5.19 -1.92
N LEU A 203 9.48 -5.38 -3.10
CA LEU A 203 8.74 -5.27 -4.37
C LEU A 203 7.76 -6.43 -4.50
N ASP A 204 8.20 -7.66 -4.21
CA ASP A 204 7.31 -8.83 -4.18
C ASP A 204 6.19 -8.63 -3.15
N ALA A 205 6.53 -8.16 -1.95
CA ALA A 205 5.54 -7.90 -0.91
C ALA A 205 4.52 -6.81 -1.30
N LEU A 206 4.96 -5.78 -2.03
CA LEU A 206 4.07 -4.74 -2.56
C LEU A 206 3.16 -5.25 -3.69
N GLU A 207 3.57 -6.27 -4.43
CA GLU A 207 2.79 -6.86 -5.50
C GLU A 207 1.83 -7.94 -5.01
N GLU A 208 2.24 -8.73 -4.03
CA GLU A 208 1.48 -9.86 -3.50
C GLU A 208 0.51 -9.46 -2.39
N SER A 209 0.91 -8.52 -1.54
CA SER A 209 0.12 -8.10 -0.38
C SER A 209 -0.76 -6.89 -0.72
N ILE A 210 -1.80 -7.13 -1.53
CA ILE A 210 -2.71 -6.09 -2.03
C ILE A 210 -4.12 -6.38 -1.55
N THR A 211 -4.72 -5.38 -0.90
CA THR A 211 -6.17 -5.37 -0.65
C THR A 211 -6.90 -4.92 -1.90
N LYS A 212 -7.79 -5.76 -2.42
CA LYS A 212 -8.66 -5.46 -3.55
C LYS A 212 -10.04 -5.12 -3.04
N SER A 213 -10.52 -3.92 -3.33
CA SER A 213 -11.85 -3.49 -2.94
C SER A 213 -12.72 -3.19 -4.15
N HIS A 214 -13.98 -3.57 -4.03
CA HIS A 214 -15.04 -3.32 -5.01
C HIS A 214 -16.22 -2.69 -4.29
N ASP A 215 -16.68 -1.57 -4.78
CA ASP A 215 -17.86 -0.90 -4.23
C ASP A 215 -18.84 -0.53 -5.33
N VAL A 216 -20.11 -0.66 -5.03
CA VAL A 216 -21.22 -0.20 -5.86
C VAL A 216 -22.21 0.52 -4.97
N SER A 217 -22.61 1.72 -5.39
CA SER A 217 -23.60 2.53 -4.72
C SER A 217 -24.65 2.97 -5.73
N ILE A 218 -25.94 2.81 -5.40
CA ILE A 218 -27.07 3.25 -6.21
C ILE A 218 -27.99 4.07 -5.33
N ARG A 219 -28.25 5.31 -5.73
CA ARG A 219 -29.06 6.28 -4.99
C ARG A 219 -30.14 6.89 -5.87
N PRO A 220 -31.28 6.24 -6.07
CA PRO A 220 -32.46 6.86 -6.66
C PRO A 220 -33.07 7.87 -5.69
N PHE A 221 -33.61 8.94 -6.24
CA PHE A 221 -34.34 9.94 -5.48
C PHE A 221 -35.54 10.48 -6.27
N VAL A 222 -36.53 10.93 -5.53
CA VAL A 222 -37.67 11.67 -6.06
C VAL A 222 -37.96 12.84 -5.12
N SER A 223 -38.25 14.00 -5.69
CA SER A 223 -38.69 15.14 -4.90
C SER A 223 -39.85 15.87 -5.56
N LEU A 224 -40.77 16.31 -4.74
CA LEU A 224 -41.96 17.11 -5.12
C LEU A 224 -41.80 18.49 -4.54
N GLN A 225 -42.07 19.50 -5.37
CA GLN A 225 -42.13 20.88 -4.94
C GLN A 225 -43.48 21.45 -5.35
N ALA A 226 -44.32 21.76 -4.37
CA ALA A 226 -45.64 22.36 -4.60
C ALA A 226 -45.67 23.80 -4.04
N ARG A 227 -46.28 24.70 -4.80
CA ARG A 227 -46.54 26.09 -4.39
C ARG A 227 -48.04 26.32 -4.44
N PHE A 228 -48.66 26.68 -3.31
CA PHE A 228 -50.08 26.96 -3.23
C PHE A 228 -50.36 28.27 -2.47
N LEU A 229 -51.46 28.89 -2.80
CA LEU A 229 -51.89 30.19 -2.26
C LEU A 229 -50.81 31.31 -2.37
N LYS A 230 -49.92 31.21 -3.35
CA LYS A 230 -48.75 32.15 -3.56
C LYS A 230 -47.80 32.32 -2.39
N MET A 231 -48.16 31.91 -1.17
CA MET A 231 -47.43 32.09 0.08
C MET A 231 -46.76 30.81 0.59
N PHE A 232 -47.30 29.66 0.25
CA PHE A 232 -46.83 28.39 0.78
C PHE A 232 -46.00 27.63 -0.27
N LYS A 233 -44.82 27.15 0.18
CA LYS A 233 -43.96 26.26 -0.58
C LYS A 233 -43.74 24.98 0.22
N TYR A 234 -44.19 23.88 -0.35
CA TYR A 234 -43.98 22.54 0.21
C TYR A 234 -42.93 21.82 -0.60
N ASN A 235 -41.92 21.23 0.07
CA ASN A 235 -40.92 20.40 -0.53
C ASN A 235 -40.94 19.05 0.17
N PHE A 236 -41.07 18.00 -0.62
CA PHE A 236 -40.92 16.62 -0.17
C PHE A 236 -39.79 15.98 -0.94
N MET A 237 -38.92 15.22 -0.28
CA MET A 237 -37.86 14.44 -0.91
C MET A 237 -37.81 13.06 -0.30
N TYR A 238 -37.74 12.06 -1.13
CA TYR A 238 -37.48 10.69 -0.75
C TYR A 238 -36.24 10.20 -1.52
N GLN A 239 -35.30 9.58 -0.82
CA GLN A 239 -34.08 9.00 -1.37
C GLN A 239 -33.89 7.63 -0.77
N TYR A 240 -33.57 6.66 -1.61
CA TYR A 240 -33.14 5.34 -1.20
C TYR A 240 -31.66 5.19 -1.52
N GLU A 241 -30.91 4.52 -0.65
CA GLU A 241 -29.49 4.23 -0.87
C GLU A 241 -29.25 2.74 -0.71
N TRP A 242 -28.64 2.16 -1.73
CA TRP A 242 -28.16 0.79 -1.70
C TRP A 242 -26.67 0.77 -1.96
N ASN A 243 -25.93 0.16 -1.04
CA ASN A 243 -24.49 0.03 -1.11
C ASN A 243 -24.09 -1.43 -1.00
N LYS A 244 -23.16 -1.86 -1.84
CA LYS A 244 -22.53 -3.17 -1.76
C LYS A 244 -21.02 -2.98 -1.91
N GLY A 245 -20.28 -3.43 -0.90
CA GLY A 245 -18.81 -3.46 -0.91
C GLY A 245 -18.31 -4.89 -0.72
N LYS A 246 -17.17 -5.22 -1.36
CA LYS A 246 -16.41 -6.44 -1.15
C LYS A 246 -14.93 -6.06 -1.07
N SER A 247 -14.23 -6.65 -0.10
CA SER A 247 -12.78 -6.52 0.05
C SER A 247 -12.17 -7.92 0.18
N GLU A 248 -11.06 -8.14 -0.50
CA GLU A 248 -10.28 -9.38 -0.51
C GLU A 248 -8.81 -9.09 -0.24
#